data_116191f2dd2b192e2ef3747fd3d00ef4
#
_entry.id   116191f2dd2b192e2ef3747fd3d00ef4
#
_cell.length_a   1.000
_cell.length_b   1.000
_cell.length_c   1.000
_cell.angle_alpha   90.00
_cell.angle_beta   90.00
_cell.angle_gamma   90.00
#
_symmetry.space_group_name_H-M   'P 1'
#
loop_
_entity.id
_entity.type
_entity.pdbx_description
1 polymer ?
#
loop_
_entity_poly.entity_id
_entity_poly.type
_entity_poly.pdbx_seq_one_letter_code
_entity_poly.pdbx_strand_id
1 'polypeptide(L)'
;MQLEFNGPARKSRQSSLLPLTAAAILFFATLPALAQSVSFDGQSFVNKGLVAVGRLPADAKDKQGDTLGGMGSGMAADLASWKRDGDSYVGTLYMLPDRGWNTEGTLDFQGRLQVFDIKLAPDYGAEGPKQQSGLGLAYKDSILMHEADGTPTTGLDPTDVRKAANGFPDLPVANGRITLDNEGVVHLADGSFWVSDEYGPYVYHYGPDGKLLGAIRPPAAFIPMRKGVESFASNNPPKGTPGPKPANPESGRQNNQGFEGLALGPDHEHLYVLLQSALIQDGGNGGASPTRFNTRLLAYDIADPAAPKLTGEYVVQLPRFKDPKKGKTLVAAQSELLALNDKRFLLIARDSGRGFATPEPASVYRSVDLISIAGATNIAGTDFDGAKPVAPKGELDPSVTPAEYARFIDINDNAQLNRFGLHNGEPQDPSDLYEKWESLALLPVGDAAAPDDYFLLVGSDNDFITQHGSMQGKPYADASGKDVDTVVLVYRVTLPGYVPPVKTQ
;
A
#
# COMPACT_ATOMS: atom_id res chain seq x y z
N MET A 1 -3.03 102.42 46.99
CA MET A 1 -3.12 101.54 48.14
C MET A 1 -3.73 100.21 47.61
N GLN A 2 -2.89 99.22 47.54
CA GLN A 2 -3.16 97.92 47.00
C GLN A 2 -4.15 97.16 47.86
N LEU A 3 -4.92 96.23 47.24
CA LEU A 3 -5.28 94.96 47.79
C LEU A 3 -5.63 94.05 46.65
N GLU A 4 -4.84 92.94 46.57
CA GLU A 4 -5.01 91.77 45.67
C GLU A 4 -6.16 90.92 46.15
N PHE A 5 -6.87 90.32 45.21
CA PHE A 5 -7.71 89.11 45.46
C PHE A 5 -7.39 88.03 44.48
N ASN A 6 -6.80 86.98 45.02
CA ASN A 6 -6.56 85.69 44.41
C ASN A 6 -7.87 84.91 44.26
N GLY A 7 -8.19 84.44 43.07
CA GLY A 7 -9.26 83.48 42.79
C GLY A 7 -8.65 82.18 42.25
N PRO A 8 -9.23 80.98 42.56
CA PRO A 8 -8.53 79.74 42.33
C PRO A 8 -8.66 79.20 40.88
N ALA A 9 -7.56 78.70 40.39
CA ALA A 9 -7.41 78.08 39.05
C ALA A 9 -8.21 76.75 38.90
N ARG A 10 -9.02 76.69 37.87
CA ARG A 10 -9.66 75.40 37.41
C ARG A 10 -8.62 74.49 36.75
N LYS A 11 -8.38 73.32 37.34
CA LYS A 11 -7.63 72.18 36.71
C LYS A 11 -8.48 71.52 35.65
N SER A 12 -8.08 71.65 34.40
CA SER A 12 -8.61 70.82 33.30
C SER A 12 -8.04 69.38 33.42
N ARG A 13 -8.92 68.38 33.52
CA ARG A 13 -8.54 67.00 33.41
C ARG A 13 -8.34 66.70 31.93
N GLN A 14 -7.11 66.49 31.51
CA GLN A 14 -6.79 65.81 30.26
C GLN A 14 -6.94 64.28 30.51
N SER A 15 -7.91 63.68 29.85
CA SER A 15 -8.05 62.19 29.71
C SER A 15 -7.05 61.71 28.69
N SER A 16 -5.98 61.09 29.15
CA SER A 16 -5.04 60.35 28.31
C SER A 16 -5.67 59.01 27.90
N LEU A 17 -6.07 58.84 26.64
CA LEU A 17 -6.37 57.58 25.99
C LEU A 17 -5.03 56.89 25.72
N LEU A 18 -4.76 55.79 26.45
CA LEU A 18 -3.70 54.84 26.13
C LEU A 18 -4.18 53.98 24.95
N PRO A 19 -3.38 53.78 23.90
CA PRO A 19 -3.72 52.84 22.86
C PRO A 19 -3.56 51.39 23.37
N LEU A 20 -4.62 50.61 23.35
CA LEU A 20 -4.53 49.17 23.49
C LEU A 20 -3.81 48.59 22.25
N THR A 21 -2.54 48.31 22.38
CA THR A 21 -1.81 47.44 21.45
C THR A 21 -2.27 46.00 21.70
N ALA A 22 -3.12 45.46 20.82
CA ALA A 22 -3.42 44.03 20.74
C ALA A 22 -2.14 43.32 20.31
N ALA A 23 -1.43 42.71 21.23
CA ALA A 23 -0.36 41.77 20.92
C ALA A 23 -1.03 40.50 20.35
N ALA A 24 -0.96 40.31 19.04
CA ALA A 24 -1.25 39.06 18.41
C ALA A 24 -0.20 38.06 18.86
N ILE A 25 -0.58 37.14 19.79
CA ILE A 25 0.23 35.98 20.16
C ILE A 25 0.11 35.02 19.00
N LEU A 26 1.11 35.04 18.11
CA LEU A 26 1.34 33.98 17.15
C LEU A 26 1.73 32.72 17.94
N PHE A 27 0.78 31.80 18.12
CA PHE A 27 1.09 30.46 18.53
C PHE A 27 1.86 29.80 17.38
N PHE A 28 3.17 29.83 17.42
CA PHE A 28 3.98 28.87 16.69
C PHE A 28 3.73 27.50 17.35
N ALA A 29 2.87 26.70 16.72
CA ALA A 29 2.81 25.28 17.05
C ALA A 29 4.21 24.72 16.77
N THR A 30 4.98 24.45 17.81
CA THR A 30 6.25 23.74 17.68
C THR A 30 5.93 22.35 17.14
N LEU A 31 6.37 22.03 15.93
CA LEU A 31 6.35 20.69 15.41
C LEU A 31 7.07 19.77 16.42
N PRO A 32 6.56 18.56 16.68
CA PRO A 32 7.28 17.61 17.52
C PRO A 32 8.68 17.37 16.95
N ALA A 33 9.67 17.17 17.82
CA ALA A 33 11.10 17.09 17.48
C ALA A 33 11.45 16.02 16.41
N LEU A 34 10.50 15.13 16.07
CA LEU A 34 10.63 14.06 15.08
C LEU A 34 9.83 14.31 13.78
N ALA A 35 9.17 15.47 13.65
CA ALA A 35 8.41 15.80 12.45
C ALA A 35 9.35 16.09 11.27
N GLN A 36 9.06 15.46 10.13
CA GLN A 36 9.78 15.64 8.87
C GLN A 36 8.81 16.19 7.82
N SER A 37 9.24 17.17 7.03
CA SER A 37 8.43 17.76 5.96
C SER A 37 9.10 17.60 4.60
N VAL A 38 8.28 17.38 3.59
CA VAL A 38 8.68 17.27 2.18
C VAL A 38 7.84 18.25 1.37
N SER A 39 8.51 19.09 0.58
CA SER A 39 7.83 19.93 -0.40
C SER A 39 7.71 19.14 -1.70
N PHE A 40 6.48 18.93 -2.16
CA PHE A 40 6.18 18.15 -3.35
C PHE A 40 4.97 18.73 -4.06
N ASP A 41 5.06 18.92 -5.39
CA ASP A 41 3.99 19.46 -6.24
C ASP A 41 3.37 20.75 -5.64
N GLY A 42 4.24 21.67 -5.16
CA GLY A 42 3.85 22.95 -4.59
C GLY A 42 3.18 22.92 -3.21
N GLN A 43 3.12 21.76 -2.55
CA GLN A 43 2.53 21.57 -1.23
C GLN A 43 3.54 21.03 -0.21
N SER A 44 3.25 21.16 1.09
CA SER A 44 4.10 20.67 2.16
C SER A 44 3.44 19.49 2.86
N PHE A 45 3.98 18.31 2.66
CA PHE A 45 3.58 17.06 3.32
C PHE A 45 4.39 16.87 4.59
N VAL A 46 3.75 16.45 5.68
CA VAL A 46 4.44 16.33 6.97
C VAL A 46 4.23 14.94 7.57
N ASN A 47 5.32 14.24 7.85
CA ASN A 47 5.32 13.09 8.76
C ASN A 47 5.48 13.61 10.19
N LYS A 48 4.45 13.46 11.03
CA LYS A 48 4.46 13.86 12.45
C LYS A 48 4.96 12.76 13.38
N GLY A 49 5.31 11.61 12.83
CA GLY A 49 5.90 10.47 13.52
C GLY A 49 4.96 9.30 13.77
N LEU A 50 5.57 8.20 14.19
CA LEU A 50 4.88 6.97 14.60
C LEU A 50 4.08 7.22 15.87
N VAL A 51 2.81 6.81 15.93
CA VAL A 51 1.89 7.07 17.05
C VAL A 51 1.25 5.82 17.62
N ALA A 52 1.30 4.69 16.92
CA ALA A 52 0.83 3.40 17.40
C ALA A 52 1.44 2.24 16.61
N VAL A 53 1.41 1.06 17.21
CA VAL A 53 1.77 -0.21 16.57
C VAL A 53 0.67 -1.22 16.89
N GLY A 54 0.23 -1.97 15.87
CA GLY A 54 -0.61 -3.15 16.00
C GLY A 54 0.18 -4.40 15.67
N ARG A 55 -0.16 -5.51 16.30
CA ARG A 55 0.46 -6.81 16.02
C ARG A 55 -0.60 -7.90 16.04
N LEU A 56 -0.54 -8.79 15.06
CA LEU A 56 -1.33 -10.01 15.03
C LEU A 56 -0.38 -11.20 15.10
N PRO A 57 -0.59 -12.15 16.04
CA PRO A 57 0.27 -13.31 16.20
C PRO A 57 0.32 -14.18 14.92
N ALA A 58 1.51 -14.69 14.61
CA ALA A 58 1.76 -15.51 13.43
C ALA A 58 0.91 -16.79 13.34
N ASP A 59 0.44 -17.31 14.48
CA ASP A 59 -0.37 -18.51 14.60
C ASP A 59 -1.88 -18.24 14.77
N ALA A 60 -2.30 -16.96 14.71
CA ALA A 60 -3.71 -16.59 14.74
C ALA A 60 -4.49 -17.29 13.60
N LYS A 61 -5.78 -17.62 13.85
CA LYS A 61 -6.59 -18.38 12.90
C LYS A 61 -7.90 -17.68 12.58
N ASP A 62 -8.36 -17.86 11.37
CA ASP A 62 -9.67 -17.42 10.90
C ASP A 62 -10.77 -18.43 11.27
N LYS A 63 -12.02 -18.13 10.88
CA LYS A 63 -13.19 -18.99 11.12
C LYS A 63 -13.14 -20.32 10.37
N GLN A 64 -12.35 -20.42 9.30
CA GLN A 64 -12.11 -21.65 8.54
C GLN A 64 -11.08 -22.57 9.22
N GLY A 65 -10.38 -22.04 10.24
CA GLY A 65 -9.28 -22.70 10.93
C GLY A 65 -7.94 -22.59 10.21
N ASP A 66 -7.86 -21.76 9.19
CA ASP A 66 -6.62 -21.43 8.49
C ASP A 66 -5.87 -20.32 9.22
N THR A 67 -4.54 -20.30 9.08
CA THR A 67 -3.68 -19.24 9.63
C THR A 67 -4.07 -17.88 9.03
N LEU A 68 -4.23 -16.88 9.91
CA LEU A 68 -4.35 -15.47 9.54
C LEU A 68 -2.97 -14.92 9.20
N GLY A 69 -2.46 -15.25 8.01
CA GLY A 69 -1.18 -14.77 7.49
C GLY A 69 -1.38 -14.01 6.17
N GLY A 70 -0.29 -13.47 5.63
CA GLY A 70 -0.29 -12.77 4.34
C GLY A 70 -1.12 -11.47 4.30
N MET A 71 -1.74 -11.09 5.40
CA MET A 71 -2.78 -10.04 5.44
C MET A 71 -2.28 -8.62 5.17
N GLY A 72 -0.98 -8.45 5.11
CA GLY A 72 -0.38 -7.17 4.77
C GLY A 72 -0.21 -6.92 3.28
N SER A 73 -0.64 -7.81 2.40
CA SER A 73 -0.60 -7.59 0.94
C SER A 73 -1.52 -6.46 0.52
N GLY A 74 -2.71 -6.32 1.14
CA GLY A 74 -3.60 -5.19 0.88
C GLY A 74 -4.40 -4.78 2.11
N MET A 75 -4.80 -3.50 2.15
CA MET A 75 -5.57 -2.94 3.28
C MET A 75 -6.57 -1.89 2.79
N ALA A 76 -7.81 -1.96 3.29
CA ALA A 76 -8.82 -0.94 3.05
C ALA A 76 -9.55 -0.59 4.35
N ALA A 77 -9.70 0.70 4.64
CA ALA A 77 -10.43 1.18 5.80
C ALA A 77 -11.89 1.50 5.46
N ASP A 78 -12.83 1.07 6.29
CA ASP A 78 -14.21 1.51 6.22
C ASP A 78 -14.36 2.88 6.90
N LEU A 79 -14.28 3.94 6.11
CA LEU A 79 -14.40 5.32 6.59
C LEU A 79 -15.77 5.62 7.21
N ALA A 80 -16.84 4.91 6.82
CA ALA A 80 -18.17 5.11 7.37
C ALA A 80 -18.29 4.57 8.81
N SER A 81 -17.52 3.54 9.16
CA SER A 81 -17.47 2.98 10.51
C SER A 81 -16.53 3.75 11.44
N TRP A 82 -15.60 4.55 10.88
CA TRP A 82 -14.56 5.23 11.64
C TRP A 82 -15.10 6.35 12.50
N LYS A 83 -14.84 6.30 13.79
CA LYS A 83 -15.29 7.33 14.74
C LYS A 83 -14.39 7.43 15.96
N ARG A 84 -14.37 8.61 16.56
CA ARG A 84 -13.71 8.85 17.85
C ARG A 84 -14.51 8.21 18.99
N ASP A 85 -13.80 7.56 19.92
CA ASP A 85 -14.31 6.93 21.13
C ASP A 85 -13.45 7.39 22.33
N GLY A 86 -13.83 8.51 22.95
CA GLY A 86 -13.02 9.18 23.98
C GLY A 86 -11.68 9.65 23.42
N ASP A 87 -10.59 9.16 24.00
CA ASP A 87 -9.22 9.43 23.56
C ASP A 87 -8.71 8.42 22.50
N SER A 88 -9.57 7.48 22.12
CA SER A 88 -9.30 6.46 21.11
C SER A 88 -10.19 6.66 19.89
N TYR A 89 -9.97 5.81 18.89
CA TYR A 89 -10.78 5.71 17.68
C TYR A 89 -11.14 4.25 17.45
N VAL A 90 -12.28 4.00 16.83
CA VAL A 90 -12.74 2.65 16.48
C VAL A 90 -13.27 2.64 15.06
N GLY A 91 -13.18 1.49 14.40
CA GLY A 91 -13.68 1.29 13.05
C GLY A 91 -13.46 -0.13 12.55
N THR A 92 -13.72 -0.33 11.26
CA THR A 92 -13.51 -1.61 10.57
C THR A 92 -12.37 -1.47 9.56
N LEU A 93 -11.52 -2.49 9.52
CA LEU A 93 -10.41 -2.62 8.58
C LEU A 93 -10.58 -3.92 7.80
N TYR A 94 -10.42 -3.84 6.49
CA TYR A 94 -10.32 -5.00 5.61
C TYR A 94 -8.86 -5.24 5.30
N MET A 95 -8.41 -6.50 5.42
CA MET A 95 -7.03 -6.91 5.13
C MET A 95 -7.04 -8.08 4.17
N LEU A 96 -6.20 -8.00 3.16
CA LEU A 96 -6.14 -8.97 2.06
C LEU A 96 -4.88 -9.83 2.21
N PRO A 97 -4.99 -11.16 2.32
CA PRO A 97 -3.87 -12.06 2.16
C PRO A 97 -3.57 -12.31 0.68
N ASP A 98 -2.29 -12.59 0.39
CA ASP A 98 -1.83 -13.08 -0.90
C ASP A 98 -2.34 -14.51 -1.23
N ARG A 99 -1.55 -15.32 -1.90
CA ARG A 99 -1.88 -16.71 -2.32
C ARG A 99 -1.77 -17.77 -1.22
N GLY A 100 -1.49 -17.38 0.03
CA GLY A 100 -1.30 -18.31 1.14
C GLY A 100 0.17 -18.72 1.32
N TRP A 101 0.45 -19.62 2.28
CA TRP A 101 1.80 -20.09 2.53
C TRP A 101 2.44 -20.68 1.27
N ASN A 102 3.50 -20.08 0.79
CA ASN A 102 4.08 -20.40 -0.51
C ASN A 102 5.61 -20.52 -0.51
N THR A 103 6.25 -20.52 0.67
CA THR A 103 7.70 -20.60 0.81
C THR A 103 8.30 -21.92 0.31
N GLU A 104 7.48 -22.97 0.22
CA GLU A 104 7.84 -24.28 -0.34
C GLU A 104 7.06 -24.63 -1.63
N GLY A 105 6.55 -23.63 -2.35
CA GLY A 105 5.64 -23.76 -3.49
C GLY A 105 4.20 -23.45 -3.10
N THR A 106 3.39 -23.09 -4.08
CA THR A 106 2.01 -22.65 -3.88
C THR A 106 1.08 -23.76 -3.41
N LEU A 107 0.02 -23.38 -2.67
CA LEU A 107 -0.99 -24.26 -2.14
C LEU A 107 -2.38 -23.92 -2.69
N ASP A 108 -3.33 -24.82 -2.48
CA ASP A 108 -4.74 -24.60 -2.82
C ASP A 108 -5.43 -23.72 -1.76
N PHE A 109 -4.94 -22.49 -1.60
CA PHE A 109 -5.52 -21.51 -0.69
C PHE A 109 -6.65 -20.75 -1.40
N GLN A 110 -7.82 -20.68 -0.79
CA GLN A 110 -8.93 -19.89 -1.35
C GLN A 110 -8.73 -18.42 -1.01
N GLY A 111 -8.69 -17.55 -2.04
CA GLY A 111 -8.63 -16.10 -1.85
C GLY A 111 -9.76 -15.61 -0.94
N ARG A 112 -9.47 -14.62 -0.10
CA ARG A 112 -10.40 -14.08 0.89
C ARG A 112 -10.05 -12.67 1.30
N LEU A 113 -11.05 -11.92 1.76
CA LEU A 113 -10.86 -10.63 2.41
C LEU A 113 -11.17 -10.81 3.90
N GLN A 114 -10.21 -10.49 4.77
CA GLN A 114 -10.34 -10.60 6.21
C GLN A 114 -10.90 -9.30 6.80
N VAL A 115 -11.82 -9.39 7.75
CA VAL A 115 -12.50 -8.27 8.38
C VAL A 115 -12.07 -8.16 9.83
N PHE A 116 -11.61 -6.97 10.23
CA PHE A 116 -11.17 -6.67 11.59
C PHE A 116 -11.96 -5.50 12.18
N ASP A 117 -12.37 -5.60 13.43
CA ASP A 117 -12.67 -4.43 14.24
C ASP A 117 -11.36 -3.87 14.81
N ILE A 118 -11.12 -2.56 14.65
CA ILE A 118 -9.90 -1.92 15.12
C ILE A 118 -10.18 -0.89 16.21
N LYS A 119 -9.23 -0.76 17.14
CA LYS A 119 -9.20 0.30 18.14
C LYS A 119 -7.84 0.94 18.18
N LEU A 120 -7.78 2.24 17.84
CA LEU A 120 -6.56 3.03 17.85
C LEU A 120 -6.53 3.98 19.05
N ALA A 121 -5.51 3.86 19.90
CA ALA A 121 -5.17 4.78 20.98
C ALA A 121 -3.77 5.38 20.71
N PRO A 122 -3.69 6.52 20.01
CA PRO A 122 -2.40 7.06 19.58
C PRO A 122 -1.59 7.61 20.75
N ASP A 123 -0.28 7.34 20.76
CA ASP A 123 0.70 7.91 21.70
C ASP A 123 1.54 8.97 20.98
N TYR A 124 1.40 10.21 21.43
CA TYR A 124 2.15 11.37 20.92
C TYR A 124 3.38 11.71 21.75
N GLY A 125 3.69 10.95 22.80
CA GLY A 125 4.84 11.17 23.68
C GLY A 125 6.16 11.05 22.92
N ALA A 126 7.15 11.88 23.27
CA ALA A 126 8.45 11.90 22.60
C ALA A 126 9.20 10.56 22.75
N GLU A 127 9.02 9.88 23.90
CA GLU A 127 9.67 8.60 24.17
C GLU A 127 8.83 7.38 23.69
N GLY A 128 7.51 7.59 23.51
CA GLY A 128 6.55 6.51 23.22
C GLY A 128 6.37 5.55 24.41
N PRO A 129 5.47 4.56 24.26
CA PRO A 129 5.17 3.59 25.33
C PRO A 129 6.24 2.53 25.52
N LYS A 130 7.30 2.48 24.70
CA LYS A 130 8.33 1.43 24.66
C LYS A 130 7.77 0.01 24.50
N GLN A 131 6.56 -0.11 24.01
CA GLN A 131 5.84 -1.35 23.74
C GLN A 131 5.18 -1.25 22.37
N GLN A 132 5.06 -2.37 21.71
CA GLN A 132 4.35 -2.49 20.43
C GLN A 132 2.86 -2.49 20.72
N SER A 133 2.26 -1.31 20.85
CA SER A 133 0.89 -1.11 21.30
C SER A 133 0.25 0.14 20.69
N GLY A 134 -1.03 0.30 20.95
CA GLY A 134 -1.84 1.45 20.53
C GLY A 134 -2.83 1.13 19.41
N LEU A 135 -2.61 0.08 18.62
CA LEU A 135 -3.57 -0.42 17.65
C LEU A 135 -3.99 -1.85 18.00
N GLY A 136 -5.24 -2.03 18.42
CA GLY A 136 -5.86 -3.33 18.57
C GLY A 136 -6.47 -3.81 17.26
N LEU A 137 -6.19 -5.07 16.89
CA LEU A 137 -6.73 -5.76 15.72
C LEU A 137 -7.55 -6.96 16.21
N ALA A 138 -8.88 -6.91 16.09
CA ALA A 138 -9.78 -7.99 16.50
C ALA A 138 -10.41 -8.62 15.26
N TYR A 139 -9.97 -9.83 14.92
CA TYR A 139 -10.55 -10.58 13.78
C TYR A 139 -12.05 -10.80 13.98
N LYS A 140 -12.84 -10.55 12.96
CA LYS A 140 -14.30 -10.61 12.98
C LYS A 140 -14.86 -11.63 11.99
N ASP A 141 -14.42 -11.58 10.73
CA ASP A 141 -14.96 -12.43 9.66
C ASP A 141 -14.00 -12.58 8.48
N SER A 142 -14.35 -13.49 7.56
CA SER A 142 -13.70 -13.68 6.25
C SER A 142 -14.75 -13.69 5.16
N ILE A 143 -14.52 -12.93 4.08
CA ILE A 143 -15.29 -12.97 2.84
C ILE A 143 -14.52 -13.82 1.85
N LEU A 144 -14.99 -15.06 1.60
CA LEU A 144 -14.32 -16.01 0.71
C LEU A 144 -14.58 -15.67 -0.75
N MET A 145 -13.55 -15.66 -1.58
CA MET A 145 -13.67 -15.34 -3.01
C MET A 145 -14.06 -16.56 -3.84
N HIS A 146 -15.03 -16.37 -4.73
CA HIS A 146 -15.60 -17.41 -5.59
C HIS A 146 -15.70 -16.89 -7.03
N GLU A 147 -15.67 -17.80 -7.97
CA GLU A 147 -16.06 -17.52 -9.36
C GLU A 147 -17.56 -17.18 -9.45
N ALA A 148 -17.99 -16.69 -10.61
CA ALA A 148 -19.38 -16.30 -10.84
C ALA A 148 -20.39 -17.44 -10.64
N ASP A 149 -19.96 -18.70 -10.78
CA ASP A 149 -20.79 -19.91 -10.57
C ASP A 149 -20.71 -20.48 -9.13
N GLY A 150 -19.94 -19.83 -8.25
CA GLY A 150 -19.72 -20.25 -6.87
C GLY A 150 -18.53 -21.20 -6.67
N THR A 151 -17.75 -21.52 -7.72
CA THR A 151 -16.53 -22.29 -7.60
C THR A 151 -15.49 -21.52 -6.79
N PRO A 152 -14.85 -22.09 -5.74
CA PRO A 152 -13.79 -21.43 -4.98
C PRO A 152 -12.60 -21.08 -5.87
N THR A 153 -12.00 -19.90 -5.67
CA THR A 153 -10.70 -19.54 -6.26
C THR A 153 -9.56 -20.33 -5.63
N THR A 154 -8.33 -20.21 -6.14
CA THR A 154 -7.16 -20.94 -5.61
C THR A 154 -5.88 -20.09 -5.68
N GLY A 155 -4.98 -20.24 -4.71
CA GLY A 155 -3.63 -19.65 -4.70
C GLY A 155 -2.58 -20.44 -5.49
N LEU A 156 -2.95 -21.53 -6.16
CA LEU A 156 -2.01 -22.33 -6.94
C LEU A 156 -1.39 -21.53 -8.10
N ASP A 157 -0.10 -21.73 -8.35
CA ASP A 157 0.57 -21.18 -9.54
C ASP A 157 -0.18 -21.57 -10.82
N PRO A 158 -0.53 -20.62 -11.72
CA PRO A 158 -1.31 -20.90 -12.92
C PRO A 158 -0.64 -21.94 -13.83
N THR A 159 -1.43 -22.92 -14.27
CA THR A 159 -0.97 -24.00 -15.18
C THR A 159 -1.57 -23.88 -16.58
N ASP A 160 -2.66 -23.13 -16.73
CA ASP A 160 -3.41 -23.02 -17.98
C ASP A 160 -4.11 -21.67 -18.12
N VAL A 161 -4.70 -21.41 -19.28
CA VAL A 161 -5.48 -20.21 -19.62
C VAL A 161 -6.88 -20.63 -20.03
N ARG A 162 -7.89 -20.29 -19.23
CA ARG A 162 -9.29 -20.43 -19.59
C ARG A 162 -9.65 -19.34 -20.60
N LYS A 163 -10.15 -19.73 -21.77
CA LYS A 163 -10.52 -18.80 -22.82
C LYS A 163 -11.75 -17.96 -22.44
N ALA A 164 -11.78 -16.73 -22.99
CA ALA A 164 -12.85 -15.76 -22.76
C ALA A 164 -14.23 -16.37 -22.95
N ALA A 165 -15.09 -16.20 -21.94
CA ALA A 165 -16.46 -16.72 -21.93
C ALA A 165 -17.31 -15.96 -20.91
N ASN A 166 -18.62 -15.89 -21.13
CA ASN A 166 -19.61 -15.34 -20.19
C ASN A 166 -19.31 -13.90 -19.71
N GLY A 167 -18.73 -13.06 -20.59
CA GLY A 167 -18.36 -11.68 -20.26
C GLY A 167 -16.97 -11.53 -19.59
N PHE A 168 -16.29 -12.62 -19.26
CA PHE A 168 -14.92 -12.58 -18.72
C PHE A 168 -13.87 -12.70 -19.83
N PRO A 169 -12.70 -12.04 -19.71
CA PRO A 169 -11.56 -12.22 -20.61
C PRO A 169 -10.92 -13.60 -20.46
N ASP A 170 -9.83 -13.89 -21.20
CA ASP A 170 -8.95 -15.02 -20.92
C ASP A 170 -8.46 -14.92 -19.47
N LEU A 171 -8.58 -16.01 -18.69
CA LEU A 171 -8.28 -16.02 -17.25
C LEU A 171 -7.20 -17.05 -16.89
N PRO A 172 -6.26 -16.71 -15.97
CA PRO A 172 -5.31 -17.68 -15.42
C PRO A 172 -6.03 -18.72 -14.56
N VAL A 173 -5.73 -20.01 -14.78
CA VAL A 173 -6.37 -21.09 -14.02
C VAL A 173 -5.37 -22.19 -13.63
N ALA A 174 -5.68 -22.86 -12.52
CA ALA A 174 -5.07 -24.13 -12.14
C ALA A 174 -6.18 -25.11 -11.72
N ASN A 175 -6.10 -26.35 -12.15
CA ASN A 175 -7.13 -27.36 -11.89
C ASN A 175 -8.55 -26.92 -12.28
N GLY A 176 -8.67 -26.12 -13.33
CA GLY A 176 -9.95 -25.57 -13.82
C GLY A 176 -10.54 -24.41 -13.00
N ARG A 177 -9.86 -23.89 -11.99
CA ARG A 177 -10.29 -22.77 -11.12
C ARG A 177 -9.44 -21.54 -11.36
N ILE A 178 -10.02 -20.34 -11.19
CA ILE A 178 -9.28 -19.08 -11.25
C ILE A 178 -8.22 -19.07 -10.15
N THR A 179 -7.00 -18.72 -10.55
CA THR A 179 -5.86 -18.57 -9.65
C THR A 179 -5.73 -17.11 -9.24
N LEU A 180 -5.41 -16.89 -7.98
CA LEU A 180 -5.21 -15.55 -7.40
C LEU A 180 -3.93 -15.50 -6.58
N ASP A 181 -3.17 -14.46 -6.81
CA ASP A 181 -2.11 -13.93 -5.97
C ASP A 181 -2.48 -12.49 -5.64
N ASN A 182 -3.38 -12.35 -4.66
CA ASN A 182 -4.00 -11.08 -4.33
C ASN A 182 -2.99 -10.11 -3.72
N GLU A 183 -3.08 -8.82 -4.13
CA GLU A 183 -2.18 -7.79 -3.62
C GLU A 183 -2.97 -6.56 -3.13
N GLY A 184 -3.25 -5.56 -3.92
CA GLY A 184 -4.01 -4.40 -3.50
C GLY A 184 -5.52 -4.64 -3.39
N VAL A 185 -6.20 -3.91 -2.50
CA VAL A 185 -7.65 -3.96 -2.34
C VAL A 185 -8.28 -2.58 -2.20
N VAL A 186 -9.41 -2.39 -2.89
CA VAL A 186 -10.31 -1.24 -2.73
C VAL A 186 -11.70 -1.74 -2.34
N HIS A 187 -12.21 -1.29 -1.19
CA HIS A 187 -13.56 -1.64 -0.70
C HIS A 187 -14.52 -0.48 -0.95
N LEU A 188 -15.70 -0.78 -1.52
CA LEU A 188 -16.72 0.21 -1.87
C LEU A 188 -17.84 0.26 -0.84
N ALA A 189 -18.59 1.37 -0.83
CA ALA A 189 -19.65 1.61 0.14
C ALA A 189 -20.84 0.64 0.03
N ASP A 190 -21.03 -0.01 -1.12
CA ASP A 190 -22.05 -1.05 -1.33
C ASP A 190 -21.60 -2.45 -0.87
N GLY A 191 -20.38 -2.55 -0.32
CA GLY A 191 -19.75 -3.78 0.14
C GLY A 191 -19.01 -4.55 -0.95
N SER A 192 -19.11 -4.16 -2.22
CA SER A 192 -18.30 -4.74 -3.28
C SER A 192 -16.83 -4.28 -3.16
N PHE A 193 -15.91 -5.00 -3.79
CA PHE A 193 -14.49 -4.67 -3.70
C PHE A 193 -13.72 -5.06 -4.96
N TRP A 194 -12.65 -4.32 -5.24
CA TRP A 194 -11.72 -4.60 -6.31
C TRP A 194 -10.40 -5.11 -5.73
N VAL A 195 -9.77 -6.05 -6.44
CA VAL A 195 -8.50 -6.68 -6.05
C VAL A 195 -7.54 -6.70 -7.22
N SER A 196 -6.31 -6.26 -7.03
CA SER A 196 -5.22 -6.48 -7.99
C SER A 196 -4.60 -7.86 -7.82
N ASP A 197 -4.02 -8.40 -8.90
CA ASP A 197 -3.49 -9.77 -8.96
C ASP A 197 -2.12 -9.83 -9.61
N GLU A 198 -1.19 -10.55 -9.00
CA GLU A 198 0.16 -10.74 -9.53
C GLU A 198 0.23 -11.81 -10.63
N TYR A 199 -0.63 -12.83 -10.61
CA TYR A 199 -0.58 -13.91 -11.59
C TYR A 199 -0.99 -13.47 -12.98
N GLY A 200 -2.29 -13.18 -13.12
CA GLY A 200 -2.73 -12.58 -14.35
C GLY A 200 -2.72 -11.09 -14.20
N PRO A 201 -1.77 -10.27 -14.37
CA PRO A 201 -1.75 -8.85 -13.93
C PRO A 201 -3.11 -8.18 -14.22
N TYR A 202 -4.14 -8.64 -13.52
CA TYR A 202 -5.55 -8.29 -13.70
C TYR A 202 -6.06 -7.50 -12.50
N VAL A 203 -7.22 -6.90 -12.64
CA VAL A 203 -7.99 -6.38 -11.51
C VAL A 203 -9.35 -7.05 -11.53
N TYR A 204 -9.71 -7.68 -10.42
CA TYR A 204 -10.95 -8.41 -10.27
C TYR A 204 -11.97 -7.63 -9.44
N HIS A 205 -13.25 -7.64 -9.85
CA HIS A 205 -14.36 -7.05 -9.12
C HIS A 205 -15.17 -8.15 -8.45
N TYR A 206 -15.34 -8.04 -7.13
CA TYR A 206 -16.11 -8.97 -6.31
C TYR A 206 -17.31 -8.28 -5.68
N GLY A 207 -18.42 -8.99 -5.55
CA GLY A 207 -19.57 -8.58 -4.75
C GLY A 207 -19.30 -8.68 -3.25
N PRO A 208 -20.22 -8.13 -2.40
CA PRO A 208 -20.08 -8.16 -0.94
C PRO A 208 -20.08 -9.58 -0.35
N ASP A 209 -20.54 -10.57 -1.12
CA ASP A 209 -20.52 -11.99 -0.78
C ASP A 209 -19.26 -12.73 -1.28
N GLY A 210 -18.31 -12.02 -1.88
CA GLY A 210 -17.09 -12.57 -2.45
C GLY A 210 -17.28 -13.24 -3.84
N LYS A 211 -18.42 -13.03 -4.48
CA LYS A 211 -18.69 -13.57 -5.82
C LYS A 211 -18.06 -12.68 -6.89
N LEU A 212 -17.32 -13.26 -7.83
CA LEU A 212 -16.73 -12.57 -8.96
C LEU A 212 -17.81 -11.95 -9.88
N LEU A 213 -17.72 -10.63 -10.07
CA LEU A 213 -18.62 -9.86 -10.92
C LEU A 213 -17.96 -9.46 -12.26
N GLY A 214 -16.65 -9.19 -12.27
CA GLY A 214 -15.93 -8.72 -13.44
C GLY A 214 -14.42 -8.90 -13.32
N ALA A 215 -13.71 -8.72 -14.43
CA ALA A 215 -12.26 -8.73 -14.49
C ALA A 215 -11.75 -7.75 -15.54
N ILE A 216 -10.80 -6.90 -15.17
CA ILE A 216 -10.10 -5.99 -16.07
C ILE A 216 -8.83 -6.69 -16.54
N ARG A 217 -8.75 -6.93 -17.85
CA ARG A 217 -7.53 -7.38 -18.49
C ARG A 217 -6.73 -6.17 -18.98
N PRO A 218 -5.44 -6.03 -18.63
CA PRO A 218 -4.63 -4.91 -19.06
C PRO A 218 -4.25 -4.98 -20.54
N PRO A 219 -3.61 -3.93 -21.10
CA PRO A 219 -3.03 -3.94 -22.44
C PRO A 219 -2.09 -5.13 -22.68
N ALA A 220 -1.94 -5.53 -23.95
CA ALA A 220 -1.16 -6.68 -24.34
C ALA A 220 0.30 -6.64 -23.87
N ALA A 221 0.87 -5.43 -23.71
CA ALA A 221 2.22 -5.22 -23.19
C ALA A 221 2.47 -5.87 -21.83
N PHE A 222 1.43 -6.03 -20.99
CA PHE A 222 1.53 -6.55 -19.62
C PHE A 222 1.44 -8.08 -19.56
N ILE A 223 0.84 -8.71 -20.58
CA ILE A 223 0.55 -10.14 -20.58
C ILE A 223 1.84 -10.97 -20.72
N PRO A 224 2.14 -11.86 -19.76
CA PRO A 224 3.36 -12.65 -19.81
C PRO A 224 3.30 -13.70 -20.91
N MET A 225 4.32 -13.71 -21.78
CA MET A 225 4.43 -14.60 -22.92
C MET A 225 5.57 -15.59 -22.75
N ARG A 226 5.33 -16.87 -23.04
CA ARG A 226 6.36 -17.92 -23.12
C ARG A 226 6.22 -18.66 -24.45
N LYS A 227 7.26 -18.70 -25.27
CA LYS A 227 7.25 -19.32 -26.61
C LYS A 227 6.10 -18.82 -27.49
N GLY A 228 5.80 -17.53 -27.41
CA GLY A 228 4.73 -16.90 -28.19
C GLY A 228 3.31 -17.20 -27.75
N VAL A 229 3.10 -17.84 -26.59
CA VAL A 229 1.77 -18.08 -26.00
C VAL A 229 1.64 -17.43 -24.62
N GLU A 230 0.43 -17.05 -24.24
CA GLU A 230 0.13 -16.52 -22.91
C GLU A 230 0.41 -17.59 -21.84
N SER A 231 1.12 -17.21 -20.80
CA SER A 231 1.47 -18.11 -19.72
C SER A 231 1.65 -17.33 -18.41
N PHE A 232 0.65 -17.41 -17.55
CA PHE A 232 0.56 -16.67 -16.31
C PHE A 232 1.32 -17.29 -15.12
N ALA A 233 1.98 -18.43 -15.31
CA ALA A 233 2.78 -19.07 -14.26
C ALA A 233 3.81 -18.10 -13.67
N SER A 234 3.98 -18.11 -12.35
CA SER A 234 4.97 -17.31 -11.61
C SER A 234 6.24 -18.10 -11.28
N ASN A 235 6.34 -19.33 -11.80
CA ASN A 235 7.47 -20.23 -11.55
C ASN A 235 7.63 -20.61 -10.05
N ASN A 236 6.51 -20.66 -9.34
CA ASN A 236 6.42 -21.17 -7.97
C ASN A 236 5.38 -22.32 -7.88
N PRO A 237 5.57 -23.41 -8.65
CA PRO A 237 4.58 -24.48 -8.67
C PRO A 237 4.48 -25.19 -7.30
N PRO A 238 3.40 -25.93 -7.04
CA PRO A 238 3.30 -26.75 -5.84
C PRO A 238 4.52 -27.65 -5.66
N LYS A 239 4.93 -27.88 -4.41
CA LYS A 239 6.10 -28.69 -4.06
C LYS A 239 6.08 -30.05 -4.80
N GLY A 240 7.17 -30.37 -5.51
CA GLY A 240 7.31 -31.60 -6.25
C GLY A 240 6.72 -31.59 -7.67
N THR A 241 6.16 -30.46 -8.13
CA THR A 241 5.67 -30.33 -9.52
C THR A 241 6.67 -29.51 -10.37
N PRO A 242 6.79 -29.82 -11.70
CA PRO A 242 7.68 -29.04 -12.55
C PRO A 242 7.15 -27.63 -12.83
N GLY A 243 8.04 -26.66 -12.86
CA GLY A 243 7.73 -25.29 -13.27
C GLY A 243 7.59 -25.12 -14.78
N PRO A 244 7.20 -23.91 -15.23
CA PRO A 244 7.03 -23.59 -16.64
C PRO A 244 8.35 -23.64 -17.43
N LYS A 245 8.26 -23.85 -18.75
CA LYS A 245 9.42 -23.87 -19.66
C LYS A 245 9.19 -22.98 -20.89
N PRO A 246 9.94 -21.85 -21.03
CA PRO A 246 11.04 -21.37 -20.16
C PRO A 246 10.53 -20.96 -18.76
N ALA A 247 11.43 -20.97 -17.77
CA ALA A 247 11.10 -20.58 -16.40
C ALA A 247 10.63 -19.12 -16.33
N ASN A 248 11.29 -18.23 -17.06
CA ASN A 248 10.91 -16.80 -17.15
C ASN A 248 10.11 -16.55 -18.42
N PRO A 249 9.11 -15.64 -18.40
CA PRO A 249 8.47 -15.15 -19.62
C PRO A 249 9.45 -14.34 -20.47
N GLU A 250 9.14 -14.19 -21.76
CA GLU A 250 9.97 -13.49 -22.77
C GLU A 250 9.53 -12.03 -22.90
N SER A 251 8.30 -11.70 -22.53
CA SER A 251 7.72 -10.36 -22.47
C SER A 251 6.58 -10.31 -21.47
N GLY A 252 6.06 -9.11 -21.20
CA GLY A 252 5.02 -8.88 -20.20
C GLY A 252 5.58 -8.73 -18.80
N ARG A 253 4.73 -9.00 -17.79
CA ARG A 253 5.17 -8.97 -16.39
C ARG A 253 6.22 -10.04 -16.11
N GLN A 254 7.14 -9.78 -15.21
CA GLN A 254 8.09 -10.78 -14.72
C GLN A 254 7.39 -11.78 -13.79
N ASN A 255 8.02 -12.94 -13.53
CA ASN A 255 7.51 -13.89 -12.54
C ASN A 255 7.32 -13.20 -11.20
N ASN A 256 6.15 -13.38 -10.59
CA ASN A 256 5.80 -12.82 -9.29
C ASN A 256 6.11 -11.30 -9.20
N GLN A 257 5.69 -10.55 -10.23
CA GLN A 257 5.81 -9.09 -10.31
C GLN A 257 4.71 -8.53 -11.23
N GLY A 258 3.48 -8.89 -10.90
CA GLY A 258 2.27 -8.41 -11.55
C GLY A 258 1.77 -7.09 -10.97
N PHE A 259 0.46 -6.96 -10.86
CA PHE A 259 -0.14 -5.79 -10.22
C PHE A 259 -0.10 -5.96 -8.71
N GLU A 260 0.49 -4.96 -8.06
CA GLU A 260 0.55 -4.80 -6.61
C GLU A 260 -0.45 -3.74 -6.16
N GLY A 261 -0.01 -2.48 -6.11
CA GLY A 261 -0.79 -1.39 -5.57
C GLY A 261 -2.07 -1.09 -6.35
N LEU A 262 -3.18 -0.90 -5.63
CA LEU A 262 -4.49 -0.59 -6.17
C LEU A 262 -5.12 0.58 -5.40
N ALA A 263 -5.55 1.62 -6.11
CA ALA A 263 -6.13 2.80 -5.50
C ALA A 263 -7.43 3.24 -6.19
N LEU A 264 -8.39 3.71 -5.37
CA LEU A 264 -9.62 4.34 -5.84
C LEU A 264 -9.46 5.85 -5.88
N GLY A 265 -9.86 6.47 -6.98
CA GLY A 265 -9.97 7.92 -7.08
C GLY A 265 -11.06 8.48 -6.15
N PRO A 266 -10.98 9.76 -5.77
CA PRO A 266 -11.94 10.38 -4.86
C PRO A 266 -13.38 10.47 -5.42
N ASP A 267 -13.52 10.41 -6.74
CA ASP A 267 -14.80 10.39 -7.45
C ASP A 267 -15.51 9.03 -7.44
N HIS A 268 -14.83 7.96 -6.99
CA HIS A 268 -15.27 6.56 -7.06
C HIS A 268 -15.50 6.02 -8.48
N GLU A 269 -15.06 6.75 -9.49
CA GLU A 269 -15.21 6.40 -10.89
C GLU A 269 -13.88 6.09 -11.57
N HIS A 270 -12.74 6.37 -10.89
CA HIS A 270 -11.41 6.06 -11.38
C HIS A 270 -10.71 5.04 -10.47
N LEU A 271 -10.13 4.01 -11.10
CA LEU A 271 -9.33 2.99 -10.46
C LEU A 271 -7.91 3.04 -11.02
N TYR A 272 -6.92 3.07 -10.13
CA TYR A 272 -5.51 3.12 -10.48
C TYR A 272 -4.84 1.84 -10.04
N VAL A 273 -4.03 1.23 -10.92
CA VAL A 273 -3.28 0.02 -10.59
C VAL A 273 -1.83 0.17 -11.05
N LEU A 274 -0.90 -0.23 -10.20
CA LEU A 274 0.53 -0.07 -10.43
C LEU A 274 1.23 -1.43 -10.48
N LEU A 275 1.99 -1.66 -11.56
CA LEU A 275 2.79 -2.86 -11.71
C LEU A 275 3.99 -2.83 -10.74
N GLN A 276 4.32 -3.95 -10.10
CA GLN A 276 5.37 -4.05 -9.07
C GLN A 276 6.74 -3.52 -9.53
N SER A 277 7.14 -3.83 -10.76
CA SER A 277 8.36 -3.33 -11.38
C SER A 277 8.23 -3.28 -12.90
N ALA A 278 9.28 -2.84 -13.62
CA ALA A 278 9.24 -2.75 -15.06
C ALA A 278 8.88 -4.07 -15.76
N LEU A 279 8.12 -3.97 -16.84
CA LEU A 279 7.91 -5.08 -17.78
C LEU A 279 9.25 -5.62 -18.30
N ILE A 280 9.30 -6.88 -18.71
CA ILE A 280 10.53 -7.52 -19.20
C ILE A 280 11.15 -6.72 -20.36
N GLN A 281 10.32 -6.28 -21.32
CA GLN A 281 10.79 -5.49 -22.47
C GLN A 281 11.27 -4.10 -22.09
N ASP A 282 10.85 -3.55 -20.93
CA ASP A 282 11.22 -2.20 -20.47
C ASP A 282 12.41 -2.21 -19.49
N GLY A 283 12.63 -3.29 -18.77
CA GLY A 283 13.65 -3.30 -17.71
C GLY A 283 14.71 -4.38 -17.84
N GLY A 284 14.57 -5.28 -18.78
CA GLY A 284 15.47 -6.43 -18.91
C GLY A 284 15.06 -7.61 -18.01
N ASN A 285 15.85 -8.66 -18.04
CA ASN A 285 15.51 -9.96 -17.49
C ASN A 285 15.70 -10.05 -15.98
N GLY A 286 14.64 -10.33 -15.26
CA GLY A 286 14.53 -10.95 -13.94
C GLY A 286 15.41 -10.42 -12.79
N GLY A 287 15.02 -10.69 -11.58
CA GLY A 287 15.76 -10.37 -10.36
C GLY A 287 15.92 -8.86 -10.09
N ALA A 288 16.80 -8.49 -9.20
CA ALA A 288 17.10 -7.11 -8.82
C ALA A 288 17.97 -6.37 -9.87
N SER A 289 17.64 -6.48 -11.15
CA SER A 289 18.35 -5.78 -12.22
C SER A 289 18.25 -4.26 -12.01
N PRO A 290 19.34 -3.48 -12.13
CA PRO A 290 19.32 -2.03 -11.96
C PRO A 290 18.50 -1.30 -13.03
N THR A 291 18.07 -2.00 -14.07
CA THR A 291 17.31 -1.44 -15.22
C THR A 291 15.79 -1.57 -15.07
N ARG A 292 15.27 -2.36 -14.08
CA ARG A 292 13.83 -2.61 -13.90
C ARG A 292 13.08 -1.49 -13.16
N PHE A 293 13.49 -0.25 -13.22
CA PHE A 293 12.90 0.84 -12.42
C PHE A 293 11.78 1.62 -13.11
N ASN A 294 11.59 1.47 -14.43
CA ASN A 294 10.51 2.14 -15.16
C ASN A 294 9.25 1.26 -15.13
N THR A 295 8.46 1.34 -14.04
CA THR A 295 7.18 0.64 -13.95
C THR A 295 6.05 1.46 -14.55
N ARG A 296 4.84 0.88 -14.68
CA ARG A 296 3.69 1.52 -15.32
C ARG A 296 2.48 1.54 -14.41
N LEU A 297 1.85 2.72 -14.28
CA LEU A 297 0.58 2.96 -13.60
C LEU A 297 -0.51 3.07 -14.66
N LEU A 298 -1.56 2.27 -14.52
CA LEU A 298 -2.76 2.30 -15.35
C LEU A 298 -3.90 2.99 -14.60
N ALA A 299 -4.68 3.79 -15.33
CA ALA A 299 -5.91 4.42 -14.84
C ALA A 299 -7.11 3.91 -15.65
N TYR A 300 -8.13 3.44 -14.96
CA TYR A 300 -9.37 2.96 -15.55
C TYR A 300 -10.57 3.79 -15.10
N ASP A 301 -11.44 4.15 -16.04
CA ASP A 301 -12.80 4.60 -15.75
C ASP A 301 -13.65 3.37 -15.44
N ILE A 302 -14.21 3.33 -14.23
CA ILE A 302 -15.09 2.28 -13.69
C ILE A 302 -16.49 2.81 -13.35
N ALA A 303 -16.91 3.95 -13.88
CA ALA A 303 -18.27 4.48 -13.70
C ALA A 303 -19.34 3.45 -14.14
N ASP A 304 -19.02 2.64 -15.16
CA ASP A 304 -19.70 1.38 -15.44
C ASP A 304 -18.77 0.21 -15.10
N PRO A 305 -18.90 -0.41 -13.93
CA PRO A 305 -18.01 -1.49 -13.52
C PRO A 305 -18.12 -2.76 -14.37
N ALA A 306 -19.16 -2.88 -15.19
CA ALA A 306 -19.28 -3.98 -16.16
C ALA A 306 -18.53 -3.72 -17.48
N ALA A 307 -18.11 -2.47 -17.72
CA ALA A 307 -17.40 -2.05 -18.94
C ALA A 307 -16.25 -1.07 -18.63
N PRO A 308 -15.26 -1.43 -17.80
CA PRO A 308 -14.13 -0.57 -17.45
C PRO A 308 -13.35 -0.13 -18.68
N LYS A 309 -12.85 1.12 -18.69
CA LYS A 309 -12.11 1.69 -19.82
C LYS A 309 -10.76 2.21 -19.37
N LEU A 310 -9.69 1.84 -20.08
CA LEU A 310 -8.38 2.43 -19.89
C LEU A 310 -8.42 3.91 -20.30
N THR A 311 -8.09 4.82 -19.37
CA THR A 311 -8.09 6.28 -19.59
C THR A 311 -6.69 6.87 -19.49
N GLY A 312 -5.75 6.14 -18.86
CA GLY A 312 -4.38 6.60 -18.70
C GLY A 312 -3.39 5.47 -18.48
N GLU A 313 -2.17 5.70 -18.96
CA GLU A 313 -1.00 4.89 -18.67
C GLU A 313 0.20 5.80 -18.48
N TYR A 314 0.92 5.67 -17.37
CA TYR A 314 2.00 6.57 -16.99
C TYR A 314 3.20 5.78 -16.51
N VAL A 315 4.41 6.25 -16.87
CA VAL A 315 5.65 5.66 -16.36
C VAL A 315 5.96 6.22 -14.96
N VAL A 316 6.21 5.34 -14.01
CA VAL A 316 6.72 5.66 -12.67
C VAL A 316 8.14 5.14 -12.54
N GLN A 317 9.08 6.01 -12.15
CA GLN A 317 10.48 5.61 -11.96
C GLN A 317 10.73 5.24 -10.50
N LEU A 318 10.83 3.93 -10.24
CA LEU A 318 11.07 3.38 -8.90
C LEU A 318 12.45 3.77 -8.36
N PRO A 319 12.60 3.91 -7.02
CA PRO A 319 13.88 4.24 -6.40
C PRO A 319 14.95 3.21 -6.67
N ARG A 320 16.18 3.69 -6.78
CA ARG A 320 17.39 2.86 -6.88
C ARG A 320 18.29 3.12 -5.69
N PHE A 321 18.80 2.07 -5.10
CA PHE A 321 19.70 2.14 -3.96
C PHE A 321 20.96 1.30 -4.18
N LYS A 322 22.00 1.52 -3.36
CA LYS A 322 23.23 0.73 -3.38
C LYS A 322 23.17 -0.36 -2.33
N ASP A 323 23.36 -1.62 -2.75
CA ASP A 323 23.61 -2.72 -1.82
C ASP A 323 24.90 -2.43 -1.03
N PRO A 324 24.85 -2.30 0.30
CA PRO A 324 26.02 -1.92 1.10
C PRO A 324 27.12 -2.98 1.10
N LYS A 325 26.78 -4.26 0.87
CA LYS A 325 27.73 -5.37 0.86
C LYS A 325 28.35 -5.59 -0.52
N LYS A 326 27.55 -5.50 -1.57
CA LYS A 326 27.95 -5.84 -2.94
C LYS A 326 28.26 -4.63 -3.80
N GLY A 327 27.91 -3.41 -3.35
CA GLY A 327 28.07 -2.16 -4.09
C GLY A 327 27.22 -2.07 -5.37
N LYS A 328 26.37 -3.06 -5.64
CA LYS A 328 25.50 -3.10 -6.83
C LYS A 328 24.33 -2.13 -6.65
N THR A 329 23.90 -1.51 -7.74
CA THR A 329 22.64 -0.76 -7.77
C THR A 329 21.49 -1.74 -7.88
N LEU A 330 20.50 -1.61 -7.00
CA LEU A 330 19.26 -2.38 -6.96
C LEU A 330 18.07 -1.42 -7.11
N VAL A 331 16.90 -1.97 -7.39
CA VAL A 331 15.63 -1.25 -7.48
C VAL A 331 14.78 -1.62 -6.29
N ALA A 332 14.23 -0.64 -5.58
CA ALA A 332 13.18 -0.83 -4.61
C ALA A 332 11.87 -1.00 -5.38
N ALA A 333 11.33 -2.22 -5.42
CA ALA A 333 10.06 -2.49 -6.06
C ALA A 333 8.92 -1.83 -5.27
N GLN A 334 7.83 -1.46 -5.95
CA GLN A 334 6.65 -0.97 -5.24
C GLN A 334 5.80 -2.14 -4.76
N SER A 335 5.02 -1.91 -3.70
CA SER A 335 4.18 -2.93 -3.07
C SER A 335 2.80 -2.41 -2.71
N GLU A 336 2.49 -1.12 -2.84
CA GLU A 336 1.15 -0.59 -2.61
C GLU A 336 1.00 0.81 -3.19
N LEU A 337 -0.25 1.18 -3.48
CA LEU A 337 -0.64 2.48 -4.00
C LEU A 337 -1.88 3.00 -3.25
N LEU A 338 -1.89 4.28 -2.87
CA LEU A 338 -3.06 4.93 -2.28
C LEU A 338 -3.25 6.30 -2.91
N ALA A 339 -4.44 6.59 -3.46
CA ALA A 339 -4.73 7.88 -4.08
C ALA A 339 -4.96 8.97 -3.04
N LEU A 340 -4.26 10.09 -3.17
CA LEU A 340 -4.53 11.33 -2.42
C LEU A 340 -5.55 12.21 -3.16
N ASN A 341 -5.50 12.17 -4.46
CA ASN A 341 -6.48 12.77 -5.39
C ASN A 341 -6.26 12.17 -6.79
N ASP A 342 -6.88 12.69 -7.83
CA ASP A 342 -6.81 12.16 -9.20
C ASP A 342 -5.39 12.14 -9.80
N LYS A 343 -4.42 12.80 -9.19
CA LYS A 343 -3.07 12.96 -9.76
C LYS A 343 -1.94 12.65 -8.79
N ARG A 344 -2.20 12.61 -7.49
CA ARG A 344 -1.19 12.36 -6.46
C ARG A 344 -1.49 11.09 -5.69
N PHE A 345 -0.44 10.34 -5.39
CA PHE A 345 -0.55 9.06 -4.70
C PHE A 345 0.55 8.93 -3.66
N LEU A 346 0.27 8.14 -2.62
CA LEU A 346 1.29 7.48 -1.81
C LEU A 346 1.57 6.11 -2.42
N LEU A 347 2.82 5.67 -2.36
CA LEU A 347 3.20 4.29 -2.69
C LEU A 347 4.22 3.77 -1.68
N ILE A 348 4.25 2.46 -1.46
CA ILE A 348 5.36 1.80 -0.76
C ILE A 348 6.39 1.34 -1.78
N ALA A 349 7.67 1.66 -1.54
CA ALA A 349 8.78 1.07 -2.25
C ALA A 349 9.75 0.43 -1.25
N ARG A 350 10.20 -0.80 -1.54
CA ARG A 350 11.04 -1.57 -0.62
C ARG A 350 12.08 -2.43 -1.31
N ASP A 351 13.15 -2.74 -0.57
CA ASP A 351 14.08 -3.81 -0.90
C ASP A 351 13.52 -5.18 -0.45
N SER A 352 14.15 -6.26 -0.86
CA SER A 352 13.75 -7.63 -0.53
C SER A 352 14.91 -8.41 0.08
N GLY A 353 14.58 -9.47 0.86
CA GLY A 353 15.55 -10.35 1.51
C GLY A 353 16.26 -9.69 2.70
N ARG A 354 15.62 -8.68 3.34
CA ARG A 354 16.21 -7.86 4.42
C ARG A 354 15.20 -7.59 5.53
N GLY A 355 15.57 -7.93 6.77
CA GLY A 355 14.74 -7.82 7.98
C GLY A 355 14.71 -9.10 8.77
N PHE A 356 13.82 -9.20 9.74
CA PHE A 356 13.62 -10.39 10.56
C PHE A 356 13.35 -11.63 9.70
N ALA A 357 13.84 -12.77 10.11
CA ALA A 357 13.73 -14.06 9.43
C ALA A 357 14.29 -14.12 7.99
N THR A 358 15.08 -13.13 7.57
CA THR A 358 15.75 -13.11 6.26
C THR A 358 17.27 -13.20 6.38
N PRO A 359 18.01 -13.43 5.29
CA PRO A 359 19.47 -13.53 5.34
C PRO A 359 20.19 -12.24 5.75
N GLU A 360 19.58 -11.08 5.51
CA GLU A 360 20.14 -9.76 5.79
C GLU A 360 19.28 -9.03 6.82
N PRO A 361 19.79 -8.70 8.02
CA PRO A 361 18.95 -8.18 9.10
C PRO A 361 18.42 -6.76 8.84
N ALA A 362 19.14 -5.93 8.08
CA ALA A 362 18.79 -4.52 7.89
C ALA A 362 18.32 -4.22 6.47
N SER A 363 17.11 -3.68 6.34
CA SER A 363 16.64 -3.05 5.11
C SER A 363 17.42 -1.78 4.82
N VAL A 364 17.69 -1.52 3.55
CA VAL A 364 18.37 -0.32 3.04
C VAL A 364 17.38 0.69 2.48
N TYR A 365 16.28 0.20 1.92
CA TYR A 365 15.21 1.03 1.38
C TYR A 365 13.85 0.42 1.68
N ARG A 366 13.09 1.11 2.52
CA ARG A 366 11.71 0.78 2.85
C ARG A 366 11.01 2.09 3.21
N SER A 367 10.12 2.57 2.34
CA SER A 367 9.61 3.94 2.42
C SER A 367 8.19 4.04 1.89
N VAL A 368 7.37 4.91 2.51
CA VAL A 368 6.16 5.43 1.87
C VAL A 368 6.55 6.71 1.16
N ASP A 369 6.32 6.76 -0.15
CA ASP A 369 6.78 7.81 -1.03
C ASP A 369 5.60 8.52 -1.73
N LEU A 370 5.85 9.68 -2.30
CA LEU A 370 4.88 10.49 -3.04
C LEU A 370 5.15 10.39 -4.54
N ILE A 371 4.10 10.22 -5.33
CA ILE A 371 4.15 10.37 -6.79
C ILE A 371 3.07 11.32 -7.30
N SER A 372 3.36 12.02 -8.42
CA SER A 372 2.40 12.88 -9.13
C SER A 372 2.45 12.60 -10.63
N ILE A 373 1.28 12.31 -11.21
CA ILE A 373 1.11 12.16 -12.66
C ILE A 373 0.69 13.46 -13.35
N ALA A 374 0.63 14.58 -12.63
CA ALA A 374 0.13 15.85 -13.16
C ALA A 374 0.90 16.36 -14.40
N GLY A 375 2.22 16.12 -14.42
CA GLY A 375 3.09 16.47 -15.55
C GLY A 375 3.54 15.28 -16.40
N ALA A 376 3.09 14.07 -16.09
CA ALA A 376 3.51 12.85 -16.77
C ALA A 376 2.84 12.69 -18.14
N THR A 377 3.54 12.07 -19.06
CA THR A 377 3.01 11.74 -20.39
C THR A 377 2.03 10.56 -20.26
N ASN A 378 0.76 10.77 -20.67
CA ASN A 378 -0.18 9.67 -20.85
C ASN A 378 0.15 8.91 -22.14
N ILE A 379 0.53 7.64 -22.01
CA ILE A 379 0.93 6.77 -23.13
C ILE A 379 -0.16 5.75 -23.50
N ALA A 380 -1.33 5.78 -22.85
CA ALA A 380 -2.45 4.90 -23.18
C ALA A 380 -2.93 5.11 -24.62
N GLY A 381 -3.32 4.04 -25.30
CA GLY A 381 -3.78 4.08 -26.69
C GLY A 381 -2.66 4.25 -27.72
N THR A 382 -1.40 4.09 -27.32
CA THR A 382 -0.23 4.18 -28.21
C THR A 382 0.36 2.80 -28.50
N ASP A 383 1.43 2.76 -29.31
CA ASP A 383 2.15 1.50 -29.59
C ASP A 383 2.75 0.85 -28.33
N PHE A 384 2.88 1.59 -27.22
CA PHE A 384 3.38 1.09 -25.94
C PHE A 384 2.41 0.13 -25.24
N ASP A 385 1.12 0.15 -25.59
CA ASP A 385 0.12 -0.84 -25.12
C ASP A 385 0.36 -2.23 -25.73
N GLY A 386 1.21 -2.32 -26.75
CA GLY A 386 1.54 -3.54 -27.47
C GLY A 386 3.00 -3.98 -27.28
N ALA A 387 3.62 -4.36 -28.39
CA ALA A 387 4.98 -4.92 -28.36
C ALA A 387 6.10 -3.88 -28.23
N LYS A 388 5.84 -2.58 -28.45
CA LYS A 388 6.86 -1.53 -28.37
C LYS A 388 7.25 -1.30 -26.89
N PRO A 389 8.53 -1.47 -26.51
CA PRO A 389 8.97 -1.14 -25.16
C PRO A 389 8.99 0.39 -24.95
N VAL A 390 8.57 0.87 -23.75
CA VAL A 390 8.68 2.29 -23.39
C VAL A 390 10.07 2.63 -22.86
N ALA A 391 10.78 1.64 -22.32
CA ALA A 391 12.11 1.83 -21.74
C ALA A 391 13.05 0.64 -22.07
N PRO A 392 13.42 0.43 -23.34
CA PRO A 392 14.28 -0.69 -23.72
C PRO A 392 15.60 -0.63 -22.94
N LYS A 393 15.96 -1.74 -22.28
CA LYS A 393 17.13 -1.85 -21.38
C LYS A 393 17.14 -0.82 -20.23
N GLY A 394 15.97 -0.33 -19.83
CA GLY A 394 15.81 0.67 -18.78
C GLY A 394 16.04 2.13 -19.23
N GLU A 395 16.27 2.38 -20.51
CA GLU A 395 16.39 3.74 -21.08
C GLU A 395 15.01 4.21 -21.53
N LEU A 396 14.44 5.18 -20.82
CA LEU A 396 13.11 5.71 -21.10
C LEU A 396 13.09 6.43 -22.46
N ASP A 397 12.06 6.20 -23.27
CA ASP A 397 11.82 6.90 -24.52
C ASP A 397 11.81 8.42 -24.27
N PRO A 398 12.61 9.22 -25.00
CA PRO A 398 12.77 10.65 -24.73
C PRO A 398 11.48 11.48 -24.94
N SER A 399 10.47 10.93 -25.59
CA SER A 399 9.15 11.57 -25.73
C SER A 399 8.26 11.38 -24.51
N VAL A 400 8.67 10.56 -23.53
CA VAL A 400 7.88 10.23 -22.35
C VAL A 400 8.44 10.92 -21.12
N THR A 401 7.64 11.77 -20.50
CA THR A 401 7.91 12.35 -19.17
C THR A 401 7.34 11.42 -18.10
N PRO A 402 8.15 10.88 -17.19
CA PRO A 402 7.65 10.03 -16.11
C PRO A 402 6.93 10.85 -15.04
N ALA A 403 6.20 10.18 -14.14
CA ALA A 403 5.63 10.77 -12.93
C ALA A 403 6.72 11.39 -12.06
N GLU A 404 6.41 12.52 -11.41
CA GLU A 404 7.27 13.06 -10.37
C GLU A 404 7.30 12.13 -9.17
N TYR A 405 8.45 12.11 -8.44
CA TYR A 405 8.67 11.19 -7.33
C TYR A 405 9.42 11.89 -6.19
N ALA A 406 8.97 11.71 -4.96
CA ALA A 406 9.67 12.17 -3.75
C ALA A 406 9.55 11.16 -2.61
N ARG A 407 10.65 10.94 -1.88
CA ARG A 407 10.64 10.15 -0.64
C ARG A 407 9.92 10.93 0.47
N PHE A 408 9.07 10.24 1.26
CA PHE A 408 8.28 10.91 2.29
C PHE A 408 8.48 10.32 3.69
N ILE A 409 8.20 9.03 3.92
CA ILE A 409 8.34 8.39 5.24
C ILE A 409 9.35 7.26 5.14
N ASP A 410 10.46 7.35 5.89
CA ASP A 410 11.39 6.25 6.05
C ASP A 410 10.87 5.29 7.11
N ILE A 411 10.37 4.11 6.68
CA ILE A 411 9.88 3.06 7.60
C ILE A 411 11.04 2.49 8.43
N ASN A 412 12.28 2.59 7.96
CA ASN A 412 13.48 2.11 8.64
C ASN A 412 14.02 3.07 9.72
N ASP A 413 13.35 4.21 9.98
CA ASP A 413 13.82 5.21 10.95
C ASP A 413 13.80 4.65 12.39
N ASN A 414 14.96 4.19 12.87
CA ASN A 414 15.13 3.68 14.22
C ASN A 414 14.84 4.72 15.31
N ALA A 415 14.88 6.03 15.02
CA ALA A 415 14.48 7.04 15.99
C ALA A 415 12.97 6.99 16.26
N GLN A 416 12.18 6.60 15.27
CA GLN A 416 10.74 6.38 15.41
C GLN A 416 10.44 5.00 15.98
N LEU A 417 11.05 3.95 15.42
CA LEU A 417 10.80 2.55 15.75
C LEU A 417 11.11 2.24 17.20
N ASN A 418 12.28 2.68 17.71
CA ASN A 418 12.72 2.43 19.08
C ASN A 418 11.77 2.98 20.14
N ARG A 419 10.98 4.02 19.82
CA ARG A 419 9.95 4.54 20.72
C ARG A 419 8.89 3.48 21.05
N PHE A 420 8.67 2.53 20.15
CA PHE A 420 7.68 1.46 20.27
C PHE A 420 8.33 0.07 20.44
N GLY A 421 9.62 0.00 20.76
CA GLY A 421 10.33 -1.25 20.95
C GLY A 421 10.53 -2.06 19.67
N LEU A 422 10.54 -1.38 18.51
CA LEU A 422 10.86 -1.94 17.20
C LEU A 422 12.22 -1.41 16.73
N HIS A 423 12.83 -2.08 15.76
CA HIS A 423 14.05 -1.62 15.09
C HIS A 423 14.18 -2.19 13.68
N ASN A 424 15.10 -1.64 12.90
CA ASN A 424 15.56 -2.17 11.62
C ASN A 424 17.04 -2.52 11.77
N GLY A 425 17.39 -3.81 11.67
CA GLY A 425 18.74 -4.31 11.79
C GLY A 425 18.98 -5.19 13.00
N GLU A 426 20.26 -5.41 13.35
CA GLU A 426 20.63 -6.26 14.50
C GLU A 426 20.17 -5.70 15.86
N PRO A 427 19.81 -6.57 16.82
CA PRO A 427 19.77 -8.04 16.72
C PRO A 427 18.59 -8.52 15.88
N GLN A 428 18.74 -9.63 15.14
CA GLN A 428 17.64 -10.22 14.37
C GLN A 428 16.68 -10.99 15.30
N ASP A 429 15.78 -10.28 15.95
CA ASP A 429 14.78 -10.79 16.89
C ASP A 429 13.36 -10.37 16.47
N PRO A 430 12.28 -10.82 17.14
CA PRO A 430 10.90 -10.48 16.79
C PRO A 430 10.55 -8.97 16.82
N SER A 431 11.46 -8.10 17.27
CA SER A 431 11.31 -6.63 17.21
C SER A 431 11.98 -6.02 15.98
N ASP A 432 12.82 -6.77 15.26
CA ASP A 432 13.35 -6.38 13.96
C ASP A 432 12.22 -6.46 12.91
N LEU A 433 12.09 -5.44 12.07
CA LEU A 433 11.03 -5.38 11.07
C LEU A 433 11.20 -6.48 10.02
N TYR A 434 10.11 -7.19 9.71
CA TYR A 434 10.07 -8.13 8.60
C TYR A 434 10.20 -7.39 7.23
N GLU A 435 10.52 -8.11 6.15
CA GLU A 435 10.86 -7.50 4.86
C GLU A 435 9.68 -6.90 4.09
N LYS A 436 8.50 -7.57 4.09
CA LYS A 436 7.37 -7.26 3.24
C LYS A 436 6.44 -6.23 3.90
N TRP A 437 6.51 -4.97 3.48
CA TRP A 437 5.59 -3.90 3.83
C TRP A 437 4.82 -3.53 2.59
N GLU A 438 3.52 -3.84 2.55
CA GLU A 438 2.77 -3.95 1.30
C GLU A 438 1.37 -3.35 1.35
N SER A 439 0.94 -2.74 2.47
CA SER A 439 -0.41 -2.17 2.54
C SER A 439 -0.48 -0.81 3.19
N LEU A 440 -1.41 0.02 2.70
CA LEU A 440 -1.68 1.38 3.18
C LEU A 440 -3.17 1.59 3.42
N ALA A 441 -3.50 2.30 4.51
CA ALA A 441 -4.83 2.86 4.72
C ALA A 441 -4.75 4.23 5.39
N LEU A 442 -5.67 5.13 5.07
CA LEU A 442 -5.78 6.46 5.68
C LEU A 442 -7.08 6.60 6.45
N LEU A 443 -6.97 7.13 7.67
CA LEU A 443 -8.08 7.39 8.58
C LEU A 443 -8.00 8.82 9.11
N PRO A 444 -9.06 9.64 9.04
CA PRO A 444 -9.00 11.03 9.50
C PRO A 444 -8.80 11.11 11.02
N VAL A 445 -7.92 12.04 11.45
CA VAL A 445 -7.78 12.39 12.86
C VAL A 445 -9.02 13.14 13.35
N GLY A 446 -9.67 13.91 12.47
CA GLY A 446 -10.88 14.68 12.80
C GLY A 446 -10.60 15.85 13.76
N ASP A 447 -9.38 16.39 13.73
CA ASP A 447 -8.99 17.59 14.49
C ASP A 447 -9.31 18.83 13.67
N ALA A 448 -10.26 19.66 14.12
CA ALA A 448 -10.65 20.89 13.43
C ALA A 448 -9.51 21.92 13.31
N ALA A 449 -8.51 21.86 14.21
CA ALA A 449 -7.31 22.71 14.15
C ALA A 449 -6.24 22.19 13.15
N ALA A 450 -6.38 20.95 12.72
CA ALA A 450 -5.50 20.28 11.76
C ALA A 450 -6.31 19.37 10.81
N PRO A 451 -7.15 19.96 9.92
CA PRO A 451 -8.11 19.22 9.10
C PRO A 451 -7.45 18.28 8.10
N ASP A 452 -6.20 18.54 7.70
CA ASP A 452 -5.42 17.72 6.78
C ASP A 452 -4.60 16.63 7.49
N ASP A 453 -4.85 16.39 8.78
CA ASP A 453 -4.16 15.34 9.54
C ASP A 453 -4.90 14.01 9.44
N TYR A 454 -4.11 12.97 9.17
CA TYR A 454 -4.58 11.59 9.03
C TYR A 454 -3.70 10.63 9.83
N PHE A 455 -4.27 9.49 10.20
CA PHE A 455 -3.53 8.31 10.58
C PHE A 455 -3.26 7.49 9.33
N LEU A 456 -1.99 7.32 9.00
CA LEU A 456 -1.53 6.45 7.94
C LEU A 456 -1.13 5.12 8.55
N LEU A 457 -1.89 4.07 8.23
CA LEU A 457 -1.59 2.70 8.58
C LEU A 457 -0.69 2.10 7.50
N VAL A 458 0.37 1.41 7.92
CA VAL A 458 1.31 0.72 7.03
C VAL A 458 1.45 -0.70 7.54
N GLY A 459 1.03 -1.70 6.77
CA GLY A 459 0.97 -3.10 7.19
C GLY A 459 2.08 -3.95 6.57
N SER A 460 2.55 -4.95 7.34
CA SER A 460 3.47 -5.96 6.84
C SER A 460 2.72 -7.24 6.46
N ASP A 461 3.07 -7.82 5.33
CA ASP A 461 2.79 -9.21 5.00
C ASP A 461 3.84 -10.11 5.69
N ASN A 462 3.39 -11.17 6.35
CA ASN A 462 4.26 -12.10 7.06
C ASN A 462 4.53 -13.41 6.29
N ASP A 463 4.12 -13.51 5.01
CA ASP A 463 4.25 -14.71 4.16
C ASP A 463 3.70 -15.99 4.82
N PHE A 464 2.77 -15.90 5.75
CA PHE A 464 2.27 -17.02 6.57
C PHE A 464 3.40 -17.77 7.34
N ILE A 465 4.52 -17.12 7.61
CA ILE A 465 5.68 -17.74 8.27
C ILE A 465 5.37 -17.97 9.75
N THR A 466 5.12 -19.23 10.11
CA THR A 466 4.92 -19.66 11.49
C THR A 466 5.30 -21.13 11.68
N GLN A 467 5.62 -21.49 12.93
CA GLN A 467 5.88 -22.86 13.35
C GLN A 467 4.59 -23.61 13.75
N HIS A 468 3.46 -22.90 13.84
CA HIS A 468 2.18 -23.41 14.35
C HIS A 468 1.03 -23.17 13.37
N GLY A 469 1.36 -23.17 12.06
CA GLY A 469 0.41 -22.90 10.98
C GLY A 469 -0.64 -23.99 10.78
N SER A 470 -1.73 -23.59 10.16
CA SER A 470 -2.79 -24.50 9.67
C SER A 470 -3.29 -23.97 8.34
N MET A 471 -3.45 -24.83 7.35
CA MET A 471 -4.03 -24.49 6.06
C MET A 471 -4.84 -25.66 5.51
N GLN A 472 -6.12 -25.42 5.20
CA GLN A 472 -7.07 -26.44 4.79
C GLN A 472 -7.16 -27.64 5.75
N GLY A 473 -7.16 -27.34 7.05
CA GLY A 473 -7.20 -28.36 8.10
C GLY A 473 -5.91 -29.16 8.27
N LYS A 474 -4.82 -28.79 7.59
CA LYS A 474 -3.50 -29.45 7.69
C LYS A 474 -2.53 -28.53 8.43
N PRO A 475 -1.84 -29.03 9.47
CA PRO A 475 -0.79 -28.26 10.14
C PRO A 475 0.42 -28.13 9.20
N TYR A 476 1.11 -26.98 9.31
CA TYR A 476 2.42 -26.76 8.69
C TYR A 476 3.36 -26.03 9.68
N ALA A 477 4.66 -26.15 9.43
CA ALA A 477 5.69 -25.38 10.07
C ALA A 477 6.65 -24.86 9.01
N ASP A 478 6.89 -23.55 8.98
CA ASP A 478 7.76 -22.95 7.99
C ASP A 478 9.23 -23.38 8.19
N ALA A 479 9.94 -23.58 7.08
CA ALA A 479 11.34 -24.04 7.08
C ALA A 479 12.32 -23.05 7.71
N SER A 480 11.97 -21.78 7.86
CA SER A 480 12.78 -20.75 8.55
C SER A 480 12.97 -21.04 10.04
N GLY A 481 12.08 -21.84 10.65
CA GLY A 481 12.06 -22.07 12.10
C GLY A 481 11.66 -20.84 12.91
N LYS A 482 10.94 -19.88 12.30
CA LYS A 482 10.55 -18.61 12.90
C LYS A 482 9.03 -18.47 12.95
N ASP A 483 8.57 -17.63 13.86
CA ASP A 483 7.22 -17.06 13.86
C ASP A 483 7.34 -15.58 13.53
N VAL A 484 6.67 -15.14 12.45
CA VAL A 484 6.66 -13.76 11.98
C VAL A 484 5.25 -13.21 12.14
N ASP A 485 5.07 -12.29 13.07
CA ASP A 485 3.78 -11.65 13.27
C ASP A 485 3.51 -10.61 12.17
N THR A 486 2.23 -10.44 11.79
CA THR A 486 1.82 -9.27 11.00
C THR A 486 1.89 -8.02 11.88
N VAL A 487 2.56 -6.99 11.42
CA VAL A 487 2.76 -5.71 12.12
C VAL A 487 2.10 -4.59 11.34
N VAL A 488 1.37 -3.70 12.02
CA VAL A 488 0.82 -2.48 11.45
C VAL A 488 1.39 -1.28 12.19
N LEU A 489 2.12 -0.43 11.49
CA LEU A 489 2.61 0.86 11.98
C LEU A 489 1.57 1.93 11.71
N VAL A 490 1.37 2.86 12.65
CA VAL A 490 0.45 3.99 12.47
C VAL A 490 1.22 5.29 12.62
N TYR A 491 1.33 6.04 11.54
CA TYR A 491 1.92 7.37 11.53
C TYR A 491 0.83 8.45 11.57
N ARG A 492 1.06 9.56 12.29
CA ARG A 492 0.26 10.78 12.08
C ARG A 492 0.93 11.59 10.97
N VAL A 493 0.15 11.98 9.96
CA VAL A 493 0.65 12.70 8.79
C VAL A 493 -0.24 13.89 8.47
N THR A 494 0.32 14.96 7.86
CA THR A 494 -0.45 16.04 7.23
C THR A 494 -0.36 15.85 5.72
N LEU A 495 -1.50 15.69 5.07
CA LEU A 495 -1.63 15.40 3.63
C LEU A 495 -2.52 16.46 2.97
N PRO A 496 -1.98 17.62 2.61
CA PRO A 496 -2.76 18.71 2.02
C PRO A 496 -3.33 18.28 0.66
N GLY A 497 -4.62 18.56 0.46
CA GLY A 497 -5.34 18.24 -0.78
C GLY A 497 -5.64 16.75 -0.94
N TYR A 498 -5.58 15.94 0.13
CA TYR A 498 -6.19 14.62 0.15
C TYR A 498 -7.71 14.74 0.13
N VAL A 499 -8.34 14.02 -0.75
CA VAL A 499 -9.80 13.91 -0.87
C VAL A 499 -10.18 12.47 -0.55
N PRO A 500 -10.73 12.19 0.63
CA PRO A 500 -11.17 10.85 0.97
C PRO A 500 -12.24 10.34 -0.01
N PRO A 501 -12.20 9.07 -0.40
CA PRO A 501 -13.22 8.46 -1.24
C PRO A 501 -14.50 8.22 -0.41
N VAL A 502 -15.21 9.28 -0.06
CA VAL A 502 -16.50 9.23 0.66
C VAL A 502 -17.56 9.74 -0.29
N LYS A 503 -18.50 8.90 -0.70
CA LYS A 503 -19.72 9.38 -1.38
C LYS A 503 -20.43 10.31 -0.40
N THR A 504 -20.48 11.61 -0.71
CA THR A 504 -21.45 12.51 -0.08
C THR A 504 -22.84 11.98 -0.39
N GLN A 505 -23.57 11.60 0.67
CA GLN A 505 -24.98 11.20 0.58
C GLN A 505 -25.84 12.31 0.01
#